data_ea64d4329b35795d60cb7f3b469693fc
#
_entry.id   ea64d4329b35795d60cb7f3b469693fc
#
_cell.length_a   1.000
_cell.length_b   1.000
_cell.length_c   1.000
_cell.angle_alpha   90.00
_cell.angle_beta   90.00
_cell.angle_gamma   90.00
#
_symmetry.space_group_name_H-M   'P 1'
#
loop_
_entity.id
_entity.type
_entity.pdbx_description
1 polymer ?
#
loop_
_entity_poly.entity_id
_entity_poly.type
_entity_poly.pdbx_seq_one_letter_code
_entity_poly.pdbx_strand_id
1 'polypeptide(L)'
;MINIKKYIFLLLFFISYFSFSTTNYIYRERMKDFIKEIRDGTNKEKIIITQNGNELYFKNGKVDNNFFNVTNGTTQESLYYGDVLRFNVPTSKGLKNELLELTVPIRKKGKPVFIINYGKGKKKREFLKKEDLKTKFVSELLPSFNADKLYETIEDYNDEDIYSLNEVKNFLCLLNPEKFSSIDGYYQTLKNTNYDLLLIEVSYNNVFFTKEQIEELKIKHNGGKRLVIAYLSIGEAEDYRFYWNKKKPNWIVKENENWEGKYWSPEWKSIIKKYQKKIR
;
A
#
# COMPACT_ATOMS: atom_id res chain seq x y z
N MET A 1 27.25 -17.18 -4.71
CA MET A 1 27.08 -15.81 -4.18
C MET A 1 25.65 -15.41 -4.46
N ILE A 2 24.81 -15.47 -3.44
CA ILE A 2 23.38 -15.15 -3.53
C ILE A 2 23.28 -13.62 -3.67
N ASN A 3 22.66 -13.19 -4.73
CA ASN A 3 22.53 -11.79 -5.10
C ASN A 3 21.55 -11.07 -4.13
N ILE A 4 22.09 -10.52 -3.05
CA ILE A 4 21.37 -9.82 -1.98
C ILE A 4 20.66 -8.53 -2.49
N LYS A 5 20.87 -8.15 -3.74
CA LYS A 5 20.40 -6.89 -4.33
C LYS A 5 18.89 -6.80 -4.66
N LYS A 6 18.10 -7.86 -4.42
CA LYS A 6 16.67 -7.89 -4.80
C LYS A 6 15.68 -7.74 -3.64
N TYR A 7 16.11 -7.54 -2.40
CA TYR A 7 15.24 -7.72 -1.23
C TYR A 7 14.96 -6.48 -0.39
N ILE A 8 15.25 -5.27 -0.90
CA ILE A 8 14.96 -4.03 -0.17
C ILE A 8 13.94 -3.23 -0.96
N PHE A 9 12.71 -3.72 -1.01
CA PHE A 9 11.69 -3.10 -1.88
C PHE A 9 10.42 -2.68 -1.16
N LEU A 10 10.49 -2.29 0.09
CA LEU A 10 9.25 -1.80 0.72
C LEU A 10 9.40 -0.68 1.74
N LEU A 11 10.53 -0.05 1.85
CA LEU A 11 10.67 0.86 2.99
C LEU A 11 11.66 1.99 2.77
N LEU A 12 11.32 2.97 2.01
CA LEU A 12 11.94 4.27 2.23
C LEU A 12 10.99 5.41 1.85
N PHE A 13 9.83 5.46 2.51
CA PHE A 13 9.28 6.73 2.96
C PHE A 13 9.63 6.92 4.43
N PHE A 14 10.86 6.59 4.82
CA PHE A 14 11.33 6.88 6.16
C PHE A 14 12.25 8.08 6.12
N ILE A 15 11.71 9.14 6.65
CA ILE A 15 12.36 10.03 7.58
C ILE A 15 13.40 10.95 6.95
N SER A 16 12.95 12.08 6.58
CA SER A 16 13.62 13.23 7.13
C SER A 16 12.91 13.59 8.43
N TYR A 17 13.46 13.14 9.54
CA TYR A 17 13.15 13.65 10.84
C TYR A 17 13.17 15.19 10.79
N PHE A 18 12.06 15.79 11.20
CA PHE A 18 11.94 17.15 11.68
C PHE A 18 13.03 18.15 11.22
N SER A 19 12.91 18.60 10.01
CA SER A 19 13.11 20.00 9.75
C SER A 19 11.85 20.49 9.03
N PHE A 20 11.13 21.40 9.65
CA PHE A 20 10.10 22.23 9.03
C PHE A 20 10.78 23.12 7.99
N SER A 21 11.37 22.54 6.95
CA SER A 21 11.93 23.32 5.88
C SER A 21 10.82 23.58 4.84
N THR A 22 10.78 24.78 4.34
CA THR A 22 9.94 25.20 3.20
C THR A 22 10.01 24.20 2.05
N THR A 23 11.14 23.54 1.87
CA THR A 23 11.40 22.53 0.84
C THR A 23 10.50 21.27 1.05
N ASN A 24 10.41 20.74 2.27
CA ASN A 24 9.56 19.59 2.56
C ASN A 24 8.07 19.89 2.34
N TYR A 25 7.65 21.12 2.67
CA TYR A 25 6.28 21.57 2.41
C TYR A 25 5.96 21.57 0.92
N ILE A 26 6.85 22.10 0.08
CA ILE A 26 6.66 22.14 -1.38
C ILE A 26 6.53 20.74 -1.96
N TYR A 27 7.36 19.79 -1.53
CA TYR A 27 7.26 18.41 -2.02
C TYR A 27 5.97 17.71 -1.57
N ARG A 28 5.51 17.94 -0.35
CA ARG A 28 4.20 17.43 0.11
C ARG A 28 3.05 17.95 -0.74
N GLU A 29 2.98 19.24 -0.99
CA GLU A 29 1.93 19.83 -1.83
C GLU A 29 1.99 19.28 -3.27
N ARG A 30 3.17 19.15 -3.86
CA ARG A 30 3.35 18.51 -5.18
C ARG A 30 2.86 17.06 -5.23
N MET A 31 3.07 16.28 -4.16
CA MET A 31 2.56 14.92 -4.07
C MET A 31 1.03 14.90 -3.95
N LYS A 32 0.44 15.79 -3.13
CA LYS A 32 -1.02 15.97 -3.06
C LYS A 32 -1.61 16.30 -4.42
N ASP A 33 -1.00 17.24 -5.13
CA ASP A 33 -1.42 17.64 -6.48
C ASP A 33 -1.34 16.46 -7.46
N PHE A 34 -0.29 15.67 -7.39
CA PHE A 34 -0.16 14.50 -8.25
C PHE A 34 -1.22 13.42 -7.95
N ILE A 35 -1.49 13.12 -6.68
CA ILE A 35 -2.54 12.18 -6.28
C ILE A 35 -3.92 12.72 -6.73
N LYS A 36 -4.14 14.03 -6.64
CA LYS A 36 -5.34 14.68 -7.16
C LYS A 36 -5.48 14.54 -8.68
N GLU A 37 -4.39 14.75 -9.43
CA GLU A 37 -4.39 14.52 -10.89
C GLU A 37 -4.73 13.06 -11.24
N ILE A 38 -4.25 12.09 -10.44
CA ILE A 38 -4.61 10.67 -10.59
C ILE A 38 -6.12 10.49 -10.34
N ARG A 39 -6.67 11.09 -9.30
CA ARG A 39 -8.10 11.06 -8.99
C ARG A 39 -8.93 11.67 -10.12
N ASP A 40 -8.58 12.85 -10.58
CA ASP A 40 -9.30 13.57 -11.64
C ASP A 40 -9.27 12.80 -12.98
N GLY A 41 -8.17 12.09 -13.24
CA GLY A 41 -8.03 11.20 -14.41
C GLY A 41 -8.66 9.81 -14.24
N THR A 42 -9.33 9.52 -13.12
CA THR A 42 -9.90 8.21 -12.78
C THR A 42 -11.42 8.32 -12.63
N ASN A 43 -12.17 7.26 -13.03
CA ASN A 43 -13.58 7.21 -12.73
C ASN A 43 -13.81 7.37 -11.21
N LYS A 44 -14.81 8.18 -10.82
CA LYS A 44 -15.12 8.50 -9.43
C LYS A 44 -15.45 7.27 -8.58
N GLU A 45 -15.97 6.22 -9.19
CA GLU A 45 -16.27 4.94 -8.53
C GLU A 45 -15.03 4.12 -8.16
N LYS A 46 -13.87 4.42 -8.76
CA LYS A 46 -12.62 3.70 -8.46
C LYS A 46 -12.08 4.13 -7.10
N ILE A 47 -11.68 3.15 -6.34
CA ILE A 47 -11.09 3.33 -5.00
C ILE A 47 -9.62 3.71 -5.14
N ILE A 48 -9.21 4.73 -4.41
CA ILE A 48 -7.80 5.11 -4.24
C ILE A 48 -7.45 5.00 -2.75
N ILE A 49 -6.45 4.17 -2.45
CA ILE A 49 -5.85 4.02 -1.12
C ILE A 49 -4.42 4.54 -1.20
N THR A 50 -4.03 5.44 -0.30
CA THR A 50 -2.62 5.82 -0.16
C THR A 50 -1.88 4.82 0.71
N GLN A 51 -0.62 4.53 0.39
CA GLN A 51 0.24 3.71 1.23
C GLN A 51 1.27 4.61 1.91
N ASN A 52 1.26 4.60 3.26
CA ASN A 52 2.07 5.52 4.06
C ASN A 52 1.81 7.01 3.71
N GLY A 53 2.73 7.91 4.06
CA GLY A 53 2.59 9.34 3.74
C GLY A 53 1.35 9.98 4.39
N ASN A 54 0.94 9.50 5.57
CA ASN A 54 -0.27 9.96 6.24
C ASN A 54 -0.20 11.42 6.67
N GLU A 55 0.98 12.03 6.74
CA GLU A 55 1.18 13.46 6.91
C GLU A 55 0.61 14.31 5.76
N LEU A 56 0.38 13.74 4.58
CA LEU A 56 -0.30 14.41 3.46
C LEU A 56 -1.75 14.79 3.80
N TYR A 57 -2.37 14.07 4.74
CA TYR A 57 -3.72 14.40 5.19
C TYR A 57 -3.79 15.62 6.10
N PHE A 58 -2.67 16.28 6.38
CA PHE A 58 -2.64 17.40 7.31
C PHE A 58 -2.14 18.68 6.64
N LYS A 59 -2.70 19.81 7.10
CA LYS A 59 -2.27 21.16 6.81
C LYS A 59 -2.37 21.98 8.08
N ASN A 60 -1.28 22.63 8.49
CA ASN A 60 -1.22 23.43 9.71
C ASN A 60 -1.73 22.67 10.96
N GLY A 61 -1.31 21.40 11.12
CA GLY A 61 -1.68 20.56 12.26
C GLY A 61 -3.13 20.04 12.29
N LYS A 62 -3.93 20.34 11.26
CA LYS A 62 -5.34 19.91 11.14
C LYS A 62 -5.53 19.04 9.90
N VAL A 63 -6.54 18.16 9.91
CA VAL A 63 -6.90 17.37 8.75
C VAL A 63 -7.31 18.29 7.59
N ASP A 64 -6.60 18.18 6.48
CA ASP A 64 -6.87 18.90 5.24
C ASP A 64 -8.04 18.26 4.49
N ASN A 65 -9.20 18.88 4.58
CA ASN A 65 -10.43 18.37 3.95
C ASN A 65 -10.31 18.25 2.42
N ASN A 66 -9.55 19.12 1.78
CA ASN A 66 -9.37 19.08 0.33
C ASN A 66 -8.65 17.81 -0.10
N PHE A 67 -7.55 17.46 0.59
CA PHE A 67 -6.83 16.21 0.31
C PHE A 67 -7.58 14.98 0.84
N PHE A 68 -8.21 15.10 2.01
CA PHE A 68 -8.97 13.99 2.60
C PHE A 68 -10.03 13.42 1.65
N ASN A 69 -10.69 14.25 0.86
CA ASN A 69 -11.72 13.83 -0.09
C ASN A 69 -11.18 13.26 -1.42
N VAL A 70 -9.88 13.37 -1.67
CA VAL A 70 -9.24 12.84 -2.89
C VAL A 70 -9.13 11.32 -2.86
N THR A 71 -8.96 10.73 -1.66
CA THR A 71 -8.72 9.30 -1.46
C THR A 71 -9.85 8.62 -0.69
N ASN A 72 -9.94 7.31 -0.77
CA ASN A 72 -10.99 6.51 -0.13
C ASN A 72 -10.51 5.82 1.16
N GLY A 73 -9.21 5.56 1.27
CA GLY A 73 -8.58 4.90 2.40
C GLY A 73 -7.09 5.21 2.48
N THR A 74 -6.45 4.72 3.51
CA THR A 74 -4.99 4.78 3.65
C THR A 74 -4.46 3.52 4.33
N THR A 75 -3.20 3.18 4.05
CA THR A 75 -2.46 2.17 4.81
C THR A 75 -1.38 2.83 5.66
N GLN A 76 -0.95 2.15 6.71
CA GLN A 76 0.20 2.49 7.52
C GLN A 76 1.00 1.24 7.82
N GLU A 77 2.28 1.24 7.48
CA GLU A 77 3.18 0.15 7.80
C GLU A 77 3.79 0.32 9.20
N SER A 78 4.14 -0.82 9.79
CA SER A 78 4.92 -0.91 11.03
C SER A 78 4.37 -0.12 12.21
N LEU A 79 3.04 0.06 12.31
CA LEU A 79 2.46 0.78 13.45
C LEU A 79 2.73 0.09 14.78
N TYR A 80 2.66 -1.24 14.82
CA TYR A 80 2.85 -2.02 16.04
C TYR A 80 4.04 -2.97 15.99
N TYR A 81 4.35 -3.53 14.81
CA TYR A 81 5.46 -4.48 14.60
C TYR A 81 6.15 -4.24 13.27
N GLY A 82 7.47 -4.39 13.24
CA GLY A 82 8.30 -4.22 12.05
C GLY A 82 9.19 -2.97 12.09
N ASP A 83 9.40 -2.40 13.28
CA ASP A 83 10.21 -1.19 13.47
C ASP A 83 11.62 -1.33 12.86
N VAL A 84 12.02 -0.31 12.11
CA VAL A 84 13.35 -0.21 11.47
C VAL A 84 13.73 -1.48 10.71
N LEU A 85 12.79 -2.03 9.89
CA LEU A 85 13.02 -3.26 9.10
C LEU A 85 13.35 -4.51 9.94
N ARG A 86 13.02 -4.52 11.21
CA ARG A 86 13.25 -5.67 12.09
C ARG A 86 11.98 -6.51 12.21
N PHE A 87 12.00 -7.63 11.51
CA PHE A 87 10.89 -8.58 11.53
C PHE A 87 10.58 -9.05 12.97
N ASN A 88 9.29 -9.06 13.32
CA ASN A 88 8.81 -9.54 14.61
C ASN A 88 9.09 -8.62 15.82
N VAL A 89 9.76 -7.49 15.61
CA VAL A 89 10.12 -6.54 16.66
C VAL A 89 8.99 -5.53 16.86
N PRO A 90 8.57 -5.26 18.11
CA PRO A 90 7.61 -4.20 18.41
C PRO A 90 8.14 -2.83 17.97
N THR A 91 7.25 -2.02 17.41
CA THR A 91 7.57 -0.63 17.08
C THR A 91 7.85 0.17 18.35
N SER A 92 8.89 0.99 18.32
CA SER A 92 9.26 1.84 19.44
C SER A 92 8.10 2.73 19.88
N LYS A 93 8.04 3.04 21.17
CA LYS A 93 6.94 3.86 21.72
C LYS A 93 6.84 5.23 21.06
N GLY A 94 7.99 5.86 20.76
CA GLY A 94 8.05 7.17 20.10
C GLY A 94 7.42 7.10 18.72
N LEU A 95 7.95 6.25 17.84
CA LEU A 95 7.45 6.07 16.48
C LEU A 95 5.97 5.65 16.46
N LYS A 96 5.56 4.71 17.31
CA LYS A 96 4.16 4.31 17.41
C LYS A 96 3.25 5.50 17.73
N ASN A 97 3.63 6.35 18.67
CA ASN A 97 2.82 7.52 19.02
C ASN A 97 2.73 8.50 17.85
N GLU A 98 3.83 8.78 17.16
CA GLU A 98 3.85 9.64 15.96
C GLU A 98 2.90 9.10 14.87
N LEU A 99 2.95 7.81 14.61
CA LEU A 99 2.08 7.17 13.62
C LEU A 99 0.60 7.18 14.05
N LEU A 100 0.31 7.03 15.33
CA LEU A 100 -1.05 7.15 15.87
C LEU A 100 -1.58 8.58 15.77
N GLU A 101 -0.73 9.60 16.01
CA GLU A 101 -1.09 11.02 15.83
C GLU A 101 -1.51 11.34 14.39
N LEU A 102 -0.97 10.64 13.41
CA LEU A 102 -1.37 10.77 12.01
C LEU A 102 -2.61 9.94 11.68
N THR A 103 -2.66 8.69 12.09
CA THR A 103 -3.68 7.73 11.62
C THR A 103 -5.02 7.84 12.35
N VAL A 104 -5.00 8.08 13.67
CA VAL A 104 -6.24 8.17 14.48
C VAL A 104 -7.16 9.32 14.04
N PRO A 105 -6.68 10.55 13.77
CA PRO A 105 -7.55 11.62 13.27
C PRO A 105 -8.17 11.29 11.92
N ILE A 106 -7.43 10.64 11.02
CA ILE A 106 -7.92 10.19 9.71
C ILE A 106 -9.09 9.21 9.91
N ARG A 107 -8.90 8.21 10.78
CA ARG A 107 -9.95 7.21 11.08
C ARG A 107 -11.16 7.83 11.78
N LYS A 108 -10.96 8.70 12.78
CA LYS A 108 -12.03 9.40 13.47
C LYS A 108 -12.89 10.24 12.52
N LYS A 109 -12.32 10.73 11.44
CA LYS A 109 -13.06 11.47 10.41
C LYS A 109 -13.82 10.55 9.43
N GLY A 110 -13.75 9.23 9.62
CA GLY A 110 -14.53 8.24 8.87
C GLY A 110 -13.78 7.53 7.74
N LYS A 111 -12.49 7.84 7.50
CA LYS A 111 -11.71 7.15 6.47
C LYS A 111 -11.17 5.82 7.01
N PRO A 112 -11.32 4.70 6.28
CA PRO A 112 -10.68 3.43 6.60
C PRO A 112 -9.15 3.53 6.65
N VAL A 113 -8.56 2.92 7.67
CA VAL A 113 -7.11 2.85 7.89
C VAL A 113 -6.74 1.38 8.05
N PHE A 114 -5.86 0.90 7.18
CA PHE A 114 -5.36 -0.47 7.15
C PHE A 114 -3.93 -0.49 7.66
N ILE A 115 -3.63 -1.36 8.62
CA ILE A 115 -2.31 -1.41 9.26
C ILE A 115 -1.58 -2.66 8.82
N ILE A 116 -0.43 -2.46 8.20
CA ILE A 116 0.47 -3.51 7.76
C ILE A 116 1.57 -3.67 8.81
N ASN A 117 1.57 -4.78 9.53
CA ASN A 117 2.62 -5.11 10.50
C ASN A 117 3.43 -6.30 9.99
N TYR A 118 4.66 -6.46 10.48
CA TYR A 118 5.55 -7.53 10.05
C TYR A 118 5.94 -8.43 11.20
N GLY A 119 5.54 -9.70 11.13
CA GLY A 119 5.82 -10.66 12.19
C GLY A 119 5.01 -11.94 12.08
N LYS A 120 5.10 -12.76 13.12
CA LYS A 120 4.36 -14.01 13.26
C LYS A 120 3.94 -14.22 14.72
N GLY A 121 2.93 -15.06 14.89
CA GLY A 121 2.56 -15.64 16.16
C GLY A 121 1.23 -15.14 16.73
N LYS A 122 0.51 -16.07 17.32
CA LYS A 122 -0.85 -15.90 17.84
C LYS A 122 -0.97 -14.71 18.82
N LYS A 123 -0.06 -14.59 19.77
CA LYS A 123 -0.08 -13.49 20.77
C LYS A 123 -0.03 -12.09 20.13
N LYS A 124 0.69 -11.93 19.00
CA LYS A 124 0.75 -10.66 18.29
C LYS A 124 -0.56 -10.38 17.56
N ARG A 125 -1.15 -11.37 16.91
CA ARG A 125 -2.48 -11.24 16.30
C ARG A 125 -3.56 -10.86 17.31
N GLU A 126 -3.58 -11.53 18.47
CA GLU A 126 -4.48 -11.17 19.58
C GLU A 126 -4.27 -9.74 20.09
N PHE A 127 -3.03 -9.28 20.13
CA PHE A 127 -2.72 -7.90 20.47
C PHE A 127 -3.24 -6.92 19.41
N LEU A 128 -3.01 -7.18 18.12
CA LEU A 128 -3.50 -6.33 17.03
C LEU A 128 -5.03 -6.25 17.08
N LYS A 129 -5.72 -7.35 17.26
CA LYS A 129 -7.18 -7.39 17.40
C LYS A 129 -7.70 -6.51 18.54
N LYS A 130 -7.01 -6.50 19.70
CA LYS A 130 -7.35 -5.62 20.82
C LYS A 130 -7.13 -4.14 20.49
N GLU A 131 -6.07 -3.81 19.76
CA GLU A 131 -5.81 -2.44 19.34
C GLU A 131 -6.83 -1.97 18.28
N ASP A 132 -7.21 -2.83 17.35
CA ASP A 132 -8.22 -2.55 16.32
C ASP A 132 -9.61 -2.28 16.93
N LEU A 133 -9.98 -2.96 18.01
CA LEU A 133 -11.21 -2.65 18.74
C LEU A 133 -11.22 -1.22 19.29
N LYS A 134 -10.05 -0.67 19.68
CA LYS A 134 -9.91 0.69 20.22
C LYS A 134 -9.86 1.76 19.11
N THR A 135 -9.09 1.47 18.07
CA THR A 135 -8.78 2.43 17.00
C THR A 135 -9.75 2.38 15.82
N LYS A 136 -10.47 1.26 15.68
CA LYS A 136 -11.29 0.92 14.51
C LYS A 136 -10.46 0.80 13.22
N PHE A 137 -9.18 0.47 13.36
CA PHE A 137 -8.34 0.07 12.24
C PHE A 137 -8.63 -1.38 11.82
N VAL A 138 -8.07 -1.78 10.70
CA VAL A 138 -7.99 -3.18 10.29
C VAL A 138 -6.51 -3.51 10.15
N SER A 139 -6.01 -4.39 11.02
CA SER A 139 -4.57 -4.71 11.09
C SER A 139 -4.29 -6.12 10.60
N GLU A 140 -3.23 -6.27 9.80
CA GLU A 140 -2.71 -7.56 9.40
C GLU A 140 -1.25 -7.73 9.82
N LEU A 141 -0.86 -8.98 10.05
CA LEU A 141 0.49 -9.37 10.44
C LEU A 141 1.13 -10.18 9.31
N LEU A 142 1.86 -9.49 8.43
CA LEU A 142 2.53 -10.09 7.29
C LEU A 142 3.68 -11.01 7.74
N PRO A 143 3.76 -12.23 7.20
CA PRO A 143 4.80 -13.20 7.56
C PRO A 143 6.17 -12.92 6.89
N SER A 144 6.27 -11.85 6.11
CA SER A 144 7.48 -11.44 5.39
C SER A 144 7.45 -9.94 5.09
N PHE A 145 8.61 -9.26 5.18
CA PHE A 145 8.74 -7.87 4.71
C PHE A 145 8.51 -7.72 3.20
N ASN A 146 8.75 -8.79 2.45
CA ASN A 146 8.62 -8.71 1.00
C ASN A 146 7.17 -8.71 0.51
N ALA A 147 6.17 -8.86 1.39
CA ALA A 147 4.77 -9.01 1.00
C ALA A 147 4.61 -10.04 -0.15
N ASP A 148 5.26 -11.20 -0.02
CA ASP A 148 5.45 -12.23 -1.04
C ASP A 148 4.81 -13.57 -0.66
N LYS A 149 4.02 -13.60 0.43
CA LYS A 149 3.43 -14.82 0.98
C LYS A 149 2.00 -14.59 1.42
N LEU A 150 1.18 -15.62 1.26
CA LEU A 150 -0.11 -15.69 1.96
C LEU A 150 0.11 -15.79 3.47
N TYR A 151 -0.87 -15.36 4.23
CA TYR A 151 -0.92 -15.57 5.67
C TYR A 151 -1.36 -17.01 5.98
N GLU A 152 -0.90 -17.55 7.09
CA GLU A 152 -1.26 -18.91 7.51
C GLU A 152 -2.75 -19.05 7.82
N THR A 153 -3.35 -17.98 8.34
CA THR A 153 -4.77 -17.90 8.70
C THR A 153 -5.33 -16.54 8.32
N ILE A 154 -6.60 -16.48 7.95
CA ILE A 154 -7.33 -15.23 7.80
C ILE A 154 -7.94 -14.91 9.15
N GLU A 155 -7.42 -13.87 9.80
CA GLU A 155 -8.02 -13.36 11.03
C GLU A 155 -9.33 -12.63 10.68
N ASP A 156 -10.30 -12.68 11.61
CA ASP A 156 -11.61 -12.04 11.41
C ASP A 156 -12.29 -12.44 10.08
N TYR A 157 -12.23 -13.75 9.76
CA TYR A 157 -12.88 -14.33 8.58
C TYR A 157 -14.33 -13.85 8.45
N ASN A 158 -14.73 -13.51 7.23
CA ASN A 158 -16.00 -12.86 6.96
C ASN A 158 -16.64 -13.43 5.68
N ASP A 159 -17.84 -13.96 5.81
CA ASP A 159 -18.63 -14.53 4.71
C ASP A 159 -19.45 -13.48 3.94
N GLU A 160 -19.58 -12.27 4.49
CA GLU A 160 -20.39 -11.21 3.91
C GLU A 160 -19.82 -10.70 2.61
N ASP A 161 -20.68 -10.20 1.73
CA ASP A 161 -20.32 -9.43 0.56
C ASP A 161 -19.73 -8.08 0.97
N ILE A 162 -18.63 -7.68 0.33
CA ILE A 162 -17.94 -6.41 0.58
C ILE A 162 -18.13 -5.47 -0.61
N TYR A 163 -18.72 -4.32 -0.38
CA TYR A 163 -18.98 -3.28 -1.37
C TYR A 163 -18.20 -1.99 -1.10
N SER A 164 -17.75 -1.79 0.13
CA SER A 164 -17.01 -0.59 0.53
C SER A 164 -15.85 -0.90 1.47
N LEU A 165 -14.86 0.01 1.54
CA LEU A 165 -13.70 -0.14 2.43
C LEU A 165 -14.08 -0.15 3.93
N ASN A 166 -15.24 0.41 4.31
CA ASN A 166 -15.68 0.41 5.69
C ASN A 166 -16.23 -0.95 6.17
N GLU A 167 -16.55 -1.85 5.24
CA GLU A 167 -17.05 -3.19 5.53
C GLU A 167 -15.91 -4.22 5.69
N VAL A 168 -14.70 -3.86 5.25
CA VAL A 168 -13.52 -4.74 5.28
C VAL A 168 -13.12 -5.06 6.70
N LYS A 169 -13.01 -6.35 7.03
CA LYS A 169 -12.57 -6.87 8.32
C LYS A 169 -11.16 -7.48 8.27
N ASN A 170 -10.72 -7.91 7.09
CA ASN A 170 -9.40 -8.49 6.86
C ASN A 170 -8.92 -8.15 5.44
N PHE A 171 -7.60 -8.18 5.22
CA PHE A 171 -7.05 -7.92 3.89
C PHE A 171 -5.77 -8.72 3.63
N LEU A 172 -5.48 -8.99 2.37
CA LEU A 172 -4.19 -9.49 1.92
C LEU A 172 -3.38 -8.35 1.30
N CYS A 173 -2.15 -8.16 1.76
CA CYS A 173 -1.15 -7.34 1.09
C CYS A 173 -0.11 -8.25 0.45
N LEU A 174 -0.13 -8.38 -0.89
CA LEU A 174 0.78 -9.24 -1.65
C LEU A 174 1.28 -8.47 -2.87
N LEU A 175 2.48 -7.89 -2.74
CA LEU A 175 3.04 -6.94 -3.71
C LEU A 175 4.19 -7.54 -4.53
N ASN A 176 4.76 -8.67 -4.09
CA ASN A 176 5.88 -9.33 -4.76
C ASN A 176 5.52 -10.77 -5.15
N PRO A 177 4.95 -10.98 -6.34
CA PRO A 177 4.52 -12.31 -6.79
C PRO A 177 5.66 -13.18 -7.32
N GLU A 178 6.91 -12.75 -7.26
CA GLU A 178 8.08 -13.44 -7.87
C GLU A 178 8.32 -14.85 -7.35
N LYS A 179 7.79 -15.22 -6.19
CA LYS A 179 7.87 -16.58 -5.63
C LYS A 179 6.90 -17.58 -6.24
N PHE A 180 5.94 -17.10 -6.97
CA PHE A 180 5.04 -17.96 -7.71
C PHE A 180 5.70 -18.44 -8.99
N SER A 181 5.39 -19.64 -9.45
CA SER A 181 5.99 -20.23 -10.63
C SER A 181 5.54 -19.60 -11.94
N SER A 182 4.37 -18.96 -11.94
CA SER A 182 3.76 -18.34 -13.11
C SER A 182 2.70 -17.33 -12.70
N ILE A 183 2.27 -16.49 -13.66
CA ILE A 183 1.14 -15.59 -13.46
C ILE A 183 -0.16 -16.35 -13.17
N ASP A 184 -0.36 -17.50 -13.81
CA ASP A 184 -1.55 -18.33 -13.55
C ASP A 184 -1.51 -18.95 -12.14
N GLY A 185 -0.37 -19.49 -11.71
CA GLY A 185 -0.20 -20.00 -10.35
C GLY A 185 -0.45 -18.92 -9.30
N TYR A 186 0.00 -17.68 -9.55
CA TYR A 186 -0.28 -16.53 -8.71
C TYR A 186 -1.77 -16.20 -8.69
N TYR A 187 -2.40 -16.11 -9.85
CA TYR A 187 -3.83 -15.86 -10.00
C TYR A 187 -4.68 -16.91 -9.27
N GLN A 188 -4.43 -18.22 -9.49
CA GLN A 188 -5.17 -19.30 -8.84
C GLN A 188 -5.02 -19.25 -7.31
N THR A 189 -3.84 -18.90 -6.83
CA THR A 189 -3.60 -18.74 -5.41
C THR A 189 -4.48 -17.63 -4.81
N LEU A 190 -4.55 -16.46 -5.46
CA LEU A 190 -5.41 -15.35 -5.02
C LEU A 190 -6.89 -15.72 -5.08
N LYS A 191 -7.31 -16.37 -6.18
CA LYS A 191 -8.70 -16.79 -6.40
C LYS A 191 -9.20 -17.72 -5.29
N ASN A 192 -8.34 -18.59 -4.78
CA ASN A 192 -8.66 -19.54 -3.74
C ASN A 192 -8.60 -18.98 -2.30
N THR A 193 -8.69 -17.65 -2.13
CA THR A 193 -8.69 -16.99 -0.82
C THR A 193 -10.04 -16.36 -0.50
N ASN A 194 -10.28 -16.11 0.81
CA ASN A 194 -11.52 -15.48 1.32
C ASN A 194 -11.27 -14.09 1.95
N TYR A 195 -10.18 -13.42 1.60
CA TYR A 195 -9.94 -12.06 2.08
C TYR A 195 -11.01 -11.08 1.56
N ASP A 196 -11.41 -10.13 2.40
CA ASP A 196 -12.34 -9.06 2.06
C ASP A 196 -11.74 -8.04 1.08
N LEU A 197 -10.45 -7.82 1.19
CA LEU A 197 -9.71 -6.87 0.37
C LEU A 197 -8.38 -7.49 -0.08
N LEU A 198 -8.10 -7.40 -1.37
CA LEU A 198 -6.79 -7.70 -1.93
C LEU A 198 -6.07 -6.40 -2.28
N LEU A 199 -4.93 -6.14 -1.65
CA LEU A 199 -3.95 -5.11 -2.06
C LEU A 199 -2.81 -5.85 -2.75
N ILE A 200 -2.76 -5.84 -4.08
CA ILE A 200 -1.93 -6.77 -4.84
C ILE A 200 -1.19 -6.14 -6.00
N GLU A 201 -0.03 -6.68 -6.33
CA GLU A 201 0.55 -6.52 -7.65
C GLU A 201 -0.32 -7.26 -8.67
N VAL A 202 -0.69 -6.61 -9.75
CA VAL A 202 -1.56 -7.18 -10.79
C VAL A 202 -0.80 -7.64 -12.03
N SER A 203 0.52 -7.71 -11.93
CA SER A 203 1.39 -8.22 -12.99
C SER A 203 2.43 -9.19 -12.44
N TYR A 204 2.89 -10.07 -13.32
CA TYR A 204 4.00 -10.99 -13.09
C TYR A 204 4.95 -10.90 -14.29
N ASN A 205 6.20 -10.51 -14.08
CA ASN A 205 7.17 -10.29 -15.17
C ASN A 205 6.63 -9.38 -16.29
N ASN A 206 5.95 -8.29 -15.93
CA ASN A 206 5.28 -7.35 -16.84
C ASN A 206 4.12 -7.92 -17.66
N VAL A 207 3.67 -9.15 -17.37
CA VAL A 207 2.42 -9.71 -17.90
C VAL A 207 1.32 -9.39 -16.89
N PHE A 208 0.28 -8.67 -17.32
CA PHE A 208 -0.82 -8.23 -16.45
C PHE A 208 -1.95 -9.25 -16.42
N PHE A 209 -2.67 -9.33 -15.31
CA PHE A 209 -3.97 -10.02 -15.30
C PHE A 209 -4.89 -9.45 -16.35
N THR A 210 -5.69 -10.32 -16.96
CA THR A 210 -6.76 -9.90 -17.88
C THR A 210 -7.91 -9.24 -17.11
N LYS A 211 -8.75 -8.53 -17.82
CA LYS A 211 -9.96 -7.93 -17.22
C LYS A 211 -10.85 -9.01 -16.59
N GLU A 212 -11.00 -10.14 -17.27
CA GLU A 212 -11.78 -11.28 -16.80
C GLU A 212 -11.22 -11.85 -15.51
N GLN A 213 -9.89 -12.04 -15.43
CA GLN A 213 -9.22 -12.49 -14.21
C GLN A 213 -9.44 -11.52 -13.04
N ILE A 214 -9.37 -10.20 -13.28
CA ILE A 214 -9.66 -9.20 -12.24
C ILE A 214 -11.12 -9.27 -11.79
N GLU A 215 -12.08 -9.43 -12.71
CA GLU A 215 -13.50 -9.59 -12.34
C GLU A 215 -13.73 -10.86 -11.53
N GLU A 216 -13.08 -11.97 -11.87
CA GLU A 216 -13.15 -13.21 -11.09
C GLU A 216 -12.50 -13.05 -9.70
N LEU A 217 -11.38 -12.30 -9.59
CA LEU A 217 -10.75 -12.02 -8.30
C LEU A 217 -11.63 -11.19 -7.36
N LYS A 218 -12.65 -10.49 -7.85
CA LYS A 218 -13.64 -9.79 -7.00
C LYS A 218 -14.62 -10.73 -6.30
N ILE A 219 -14.54 -12.03 -6.58
CA ILE A 219 -15.33 -13.06 -5.90
C ILE A 219 -14.38 -13.83 -4.97
N LYS A 220 -14.76 -13.98 -3.71
CA LYS A 220 -14.08 -14.83 -2.72
C LYS A 220 -14.23 -16.31 -3.11
N HIS A 221 -13.37 -17.16 -2.60
CA HIS A 221 -13.49 -18.60 -2.82
C HIS A 221 -14.85 -19.19 -2.35
N ASN A 222 -15.44 -18.63 -1.29
CA ASN A 222 -16.76 -19.00 -0.79
C ASN A 222 -17.94 -18.42 -1.59
N GLY A 223 -17.70 -17.65 -2.65
CA GLY A 223 -18.70 -17.03 -3.51
C GLY A 223 -19.11 -15.59 -3.13
N GLY A 224 -18.71 -15.09 -1.97
CA GLY A 224 -18.97 -13.71 -1.55
C GLY A 224 -18.15 -12.68 -2.34
N LYS A 225 -18.57 -11.43 -2.35
CA LYS A 225 -17.85 -10.34 -3.03
C LYS A 225 -16.72 -9.79 -2.18
N ARG A 226 -15.65 -9.31 -2.83
CA ARG A 226 -14.53 -8.61 -2.22
C ARG A 226 -14.01 -7.46 -3.07
N LEU A 227 -13.19 -6.62 -2.46
CA LEU A 227 -12.51 -5.53 -3.16
C LEU A 227 -11.13 -5.98 -3.64
N VAL A 228 -10.74 -5.50 -4.82
CA VAL A 228 -9.41 -5.73 -5.41
C VAL A 228 -8.79 -4.38 -5.75
N ILE A 229 -7.64 -4.08 -5.17
CA ILE A 229 -6.89 -2.84 -5.36
C ILE A 229 -5.50 -3.18 -5.90
N ALA A 230 -5.21 -2.65 -7.08
CA ALA A 230 -3.92 -2.81 -7.71
C ALA A 230 -2.87 -1.89 -7.07
N TYR A 231 -1.68 -2.43 -6.81
CA TYR A 231 -0.53 -1.64 -6.41
C TYR A 231 -0.02 -0.76 -7.56
N LEU A 232 0.30 0.48 -7.23
CA LEU A 232 0.89 1.44 -8.15
C LEU A 232 1.90 2.32 -7.40
N SER A 233 3.19 2.09 -7.60
CA SER A 233 4.21 3.00 -7.09
C SER A 233 4.21 4.31 -7.88
N ILE A 234 4.02 5.43 -7.18
CA ILE A 234 4.02 6.78 -7.76
C ILE A 234 5.20 7.64 -7.32
N GLY A 235 5.91 7.21 -6.28
CA GLY A 235 7.09 7.89 -5.74
C GLY A 235 8.40 7.20 -6.10
N GLU A 236 8.36 5.89 -6.31
CA GLU A 236 9.55 5.09 -6.60
C GLU A 236 9.52 4.54 -8.02
N ALA A 237 10.69 4.52 -8.64
CA ALA A 237 10.92 3.93 -9.96
C ALA A 237 11.55 2.57 -9.81
N GLU A 238 10.95 1.56 -10.43
CA GLU A 238 11.33 0.15 -10.28
C GLU A 238 12.00 -0.32 -11.58
N ASP A 239 13.24 -0.84 -11.47
CA ASP A 239 14.09 -1.17 -12.62
C ASP A 239 13.65 -2.40 -13.41
N TYR A 240 12.70 -3.16 -12.90
CA TYR A 240 12.08 -4.30 -13.57
C TYR A 240 10.80 -3.97 -14.33
N ARG A 241 10.30 -2.74 -14.22
CA ARG A 241 9.06 -2.31 -14.89
C ARG A 241 9.29 -1.99 -16.36
N PHE A 242 8.22 -2.12 -17.14
CA PHE A 242 8.21 -1.88 -18.59
C PHE A 242 8.70 -0.50 -19.02
N TYR A 243 8.65 0.49 -18.13
CA TYR A 243 9.11 1.84 -18.41
C TYR A 243 10.61 2.05 -18.14
N TRP A 244 11.28 1.06 -17.55
CA TRP A 244 12.70 1.18 -17.23
C TRP A 244 13.54 1.16 -18.49
N ASN A 245 14.50 2.10 -18.56
CA ASN A 245 15.46 2.20 -19.63
C ASN A 245 16.87 2.12 -19.03
N LYS A 246 17.81 1.42 -19.67
CA LYS A 246 19.20 1.28 -19.23
C LYS A 246 19.93 2.63 -19.10
N LYS A 247 19.47 3.68 -19.81
CA LYS A 247 19.96 5.06 -19.65
C LYS A 247 19.17 5.68 -18.50
N LYS A 248 19.87 6.20 -17.48
CA LYS A 248 19.25 6.96 -16.38
C LYS A 248 18.49 8.17 -16.93
N PRO A 249 17.17 8.17 -16.90
CA PRO A 249 16.39 9.30 -17.41
C PRO A 249 16.40 10.49 -16.44
N ASN A 250 16.12 11.68 -16.95
CA ASN A 250 16.14 12.93 -16.16
C ASN A 250 15.08 12.98 -15.03
N TRP A 251 14.08 12.13 -15.13
CA TRP A 251 13.00 12.05 -14.13
C TRP A 251 13.32 11.13 -12.96
N ILE A 252 14.49 10.47 -12.92
CA ILE A 252 14.96 9.65 -11.79
C ILE A 252 15.95 10.43 -10.95
N VAL A 253 15.80 10.31 -9.64
CA VAL A 253 16.83 10.60 -8.64
C VAL A 253 17.21 9.30 -7.98
N LYS A 254 18.49 9.06 -7.77
CA LYS A 254 18.95 7.97 -6.93
C LYS A 254 19.20 8.52 -5.55
N GLU A 255 18.41 8.09 -4.58
CA GLU A 255 18.69 8.30 -3.17
C GLU A 255 19.07 6.96 -2.54
N ASN A 256 20.29 6.88 -2.01
CA ASN A 256 20.84 5.65 -1.42
C ASN A 256 20.84 4.47 -2.42
N GLU A 257 20.13 3.39 -2.12
CA GLU A 257 20.02 2.21 -2.97
C GLU A 257 18.75 2.17 -3.83
N ASN A 258 17.83 3.12 -3.64
CA ASN A 258 16.55 3.17 -4.33
C ASN A 258 16.52 4.18 -5.47
N TRP A 259 15.68 3.90 -6.44
CA TRP A 259 15.40 4.82 -7.52
C TRP A 259 14.10 5.55 -7.21
N GLU A 260 14.16 6.88 -7.08
CA GLU A 260 12.97 7.70 -6.87
C GLU A 260 12.56 8.39 -8.17
N GLY A 261 11.27 8.33 -8.48
CA GLY A 261 10.67 9.10 -9.55
C GLY A 261 10.45 10.54 -9.11
N LYS A 262 10.89 11.51 -9.92
CA LYS A 262 10.51 12.91 -9.72
C LYS A 262 9.02 13.08 -10.00
N TYR A 263 8.16 12.78 -9.03
CA TYR A 263 6.70 12.79 -9.17
C TYR A 263 6.11 14.16 -9.57
N TRP A 264 6.91 15.23 -9.52
CA TRP A 264 6.57 16.54 -10.07
C TRP A 264 6.94 16.71 -11.54
N SER A 265 7.73 15.79 -12.14
CA SER A 265 8.13 15.88 -13.54
C SER A 265 6.99 15.43 -14.48
N PRO A 266 6.73 16.16 -15.57
CA PRO A 266 5.74 15.77 -16.56
C PRO A 266 6.00 14.40 -17.17
N GLU A 267 7.26 14.03 -17.36
CA GLU A 267 7.67 12.74 -17.93
C GLU A 267 7.28 11.59 -17.00
N TRP A 268 7.60 11.69 -15.69
CA TRP A 268 7.21 10.69 -14.72
C TRP A 268 5.69 10.59 -14.60
N LYS A 269 4.99 11.69 -14.50
CA LYS A 269 3.53 11.72 -14.49
C LYS A 269 2.92 11.04 -15.72
N SER A 270 3.52 11.24 -16.91
CA SER A 270 3.09 10.56 -18.15
C SER A 270 3.28 9.04 -18.07
N ILE A 271 4.40 8.58 -17.50
CA ILE A 271 4.68 7.14 -17.28
C ILE A 271 3.62 6.54 -16.35
N ILE A 272 3.36 7.16 -15.21
CA ILE A 272 2.37 6.69 -14.24
C ILE A 272 0.95 6.67 -14.84
N LYS A 273 0.58 7.69 -15.62
CA LYS A 273 -0.71 7.71 -16.35
C LYS A 273 -0.83 6.56 -17.35
N LYS A 274 0.27 6.18 -18.04
CA LYS A 274 0.28 5.01 -18.91
C LYS A 274 0.14 3.70 -18.12
N TYR A 275 0.84 3.59 -16.99
CA TYR A 275 0.74 2.43 -16.11
C TYR A 275 -0.68 2.30 -15.54
N GLN A 276 -1.24 3.38 -15.04
CA GLN A 276 -2.62 3.43 -14.55
C GLN A 276 -3.63 2.92 -15.59
N LYS A 277 -3.42 3.18 -16.90
CA LYS A 277 -4.28 2.64 -17.96
C LYS A 277 -4.16 1.13 -18.14
N LYS A 278 -3.00 0.53 -17.82
CA LYS A 278 -2.79 -0.92 -17.93
C LYS A 278 -3.44 -1.70 -16.78
N ILE A 279 -3.59 -1.08 -15.61
CA ILE A 279 -4.14 -1.71 -14.39
C ILE A 279 -5.64 -1.43 -14.18
N ARG A 280 -6.29 -0.80 -15.16
CA ARG A 280 -7.73 -0.45 -15.10
C ARG A 280 -8.64 -1.59 -15.51
#